data_35869918a66fa823c529bc09cf24803d
#
_entry.id   35869918a66fa823c529bc09cf24803d
#
_cell.length_a   1.000
_cell.length_b   1.000
_cell.length_c   1.000
_cell.angle_alpha   90.00
_cell.angle_beta   90.00
_cell.angle_gamma   90.00
#
_symmetry.space_group_name_H-M   'P 1'
#
loop_
_entity.id
_entity.type
_entity.pdbx_description
1 polymer ?
#
loop_
_entity_poly.entity_id
_entity_poly.type
_entity_poly.pdbx_seq_one_letter_code
_entity_poly.pdbx_strand_id
1 'polypeptide(L)'
;MASRKEEEIDSVSRGLEYVSGELKRENPLVWIFIDEAHEFLPLSEKTAATDALIQLLREGRQPGISLVLATQQPGQIHRDVMTQSDVVIAHRVTSKPDVEALNYIMQSYILESIKKQMDDLPSLKGSAIILDDNSERIYPIRVRPRFTWHGGEAPTAIREEKRL
;
A
#
# COMPACT_ATOMS: atom_id res chain seq x y z
N MET A 1 -3.97 -22.80 -11.18
CA MET A 1 -3.89 -21.63 -10.29
C MET A 1 -3.04 -20.50 -10.88
N ALA A 2 -1.89 -20.77 -11.50
CA ALA A 2 -1.06 -19.74 -12.16
C ALA A 2 -1.81 -18.99 -13.28
N SER A 3 -2.51 -19.68 -14.16
CA SER A 3 -3.23 -19.11 -15.32
C SER A 3 -4.26 -18.02 -14.94
N ARG A 4 -4.97 -18.17 -13.82
CA ARG A 4 -5.98 -17.19 -13.39
C ARG A 4 -5.36 -15.89 -12.87
N LYS A 5 -4.21 -15.97 -12.17
CA LYS A 5 -3.45 -14.79 -11.74
C LYS A 5 -2.85 -14.03 -12.94
N GLU A 6 -2.37 -14.74 -13.95
CA GLU A 6 -1.83 -14.11 -15.17
C GLU A 6 -2.91 -13.35 -15.94
N GLU A 7 -4.11 -13.92 -16.09
CA GLU A 7 -5.25 -13.24 -16.73
C GLU A 7 -5.70 -12.00 -15.97
N GLU A 8 -5.69 -12.05 -14.62
CA GLU A 8 -6.08 -10.93 -13.76
C GLU A 8 -5.05 -9.79 -13.83
N ILE A 9 -3.76 -10.11 -13.82
CA ILE A 9 -2.66 -9.17 -14.00
C ILE A 9 -2.71 -8.52 -15.40
N ASP A 10 -2.93 -9.29 -16.45
CA ASP A 10 -3.02 -8.79 -17.81
C ASP A 10 -4.25 -7.87 -18.02
N SER A 11 -5.37 -8.17 -17.35
CA SER A 11 -6.55 -7.30 -17.37
C SER A 11 -6.32 -5.96 -16.69
N VAL A 12 -5.60 -5.95 -15.58
CA VAL A 12 -5.20 -4.73 -14.86
C VAL A 12 -4.26 -3.89 -15.73
N SER A 13 -3.25 -4.51 -16.34
CA SER A 13 -2.30 -3.83 -17.23
C SER A 13 -3.01 -3.15 -18.40
N ARG A 14 -3.90 -3.85 -19.09
CA ARG A 14 -4.68 -3.29 -20.21
C ARG A 14 -5.61 -2.16 -19.76
N GLY A 15 -6.22 -2.30 -18.59
CA GLY A 15 -7.04 -1.23 -18.01
C GLY A 15 -6.23 0.03 -17.70
N LEU A 16 -5.01 -0.13 -17.19
CA LEU A 16 -4.12 0.98 -16.88
C LEU A 16 -3.61 1.69 -18.15
N GLU A 17 -3.26 0.96 -19.20
CA GLU A 17 -2.87 1.53 -20.49
C GLU A 17 -4.01 2.34 -21.12
N TYR A 18 -5.24 1.81 -21.04
CA TYR A 18 -6.43 2.52 -21.52
C TYR A 18 -6.66 3.82 -20.76
N VAL A 19 -6.65 3.77 -19.43
CA VAL A 19 -6.86 4.94 -18.58
C VAL A 19 -5.77 5.99 -18.81
N SER A 20 -4.50 5.61 -18.90
CA SER A 20 -3.39 6.53 -19.14
C SER A 20 -3.43 7.17 -20.54
N GLY A 21 -3.97 6.47 -21.53
CA GLY A 21 -4.09 6.96 -22.91
C GLY A 21 -5.18 7.99 -23.12
N GLU A 22 -6.33 7.84 -22.47
CA GLU A 22 -7.50 8.72 -22.67
C GLU A 22 -7.54 9.94 -21.75
N LEU A 23 -6.95 9.89 -20.57
CA LEU A 23 -7.04 10.96 -19.57
C LEU A 23 -6.15 12.19 -19.87
N LYS A 24 -5.56 12.27 -21.02
CA LYS A 24 -4.58 13.32 -21.37
C LYS A 24 -5.08 14.76 -21.38
N ARG A 25 -6.38 15.07 -21.28
CA ARG A 25 -6.84 16.47 -21.47
C ARG A 25 -8.00 17.02 -20.64
N GLU A 26 -8.95 16.21 -20.17
CA GLU A 26 -10.15 16.80 -19.55
C GLU A 26 -10.70 15.95 -18.40
N ASN A 27 -10.16 16.11 -17.17
CA ASN A 27 -10.87 15.60 -15.98
C ASN A 27 -10.71 14.12 -15.64
N PRO A 28 -11.49 13.59 -14.81
CA PRO A 28 -11.47 13.87 -13.39
C PRO A 28 -10.26 13.22 -12.74
N LEU A 29 -9.91 13.64 -11.56
CA LEU A 29 -8.93 12.96 -10.71
C LEU A 29 -9.37 11.51 -10.55
N VAL A 30 -8.55 10.57 -11.00
CA VAL A 30 -8.81 9.12 -10.87
C VAL A 30 -7.98 8.57 -9.73
N TRP A 31 -8.62 7.83 -8.84
CA TRP A 31 -7.95 7.10 -7.77
C TRP A 31 -8.03 5.60 -8.06
N ILE A 32 -6.88 4.96 -8.17
CA ILE A 32 -6.77 3.52 -8.37
C ILE A 32 -6.29 2.90 -7.07
N PHE A 33 -7.08 1.97 -6.53
CA PHE A 33 -6.78 1.24 -5.30
C PHE A 33 -6.35 -0.17 -5.65
N ILE A 34 -5.16 -0.56 -5.22
CA ILE A 34 -4.60 -1.90 -5.45
C ILE A 34 -4.31 -2.53 -4.08
N ASP A 35 -5.04 -3.59 -3.76
CA ASP A 35 -4.77 -4.41 -2.59
C ASP A 35 -3.76 -5.52 -2.94
N GLU A 36 -2.99 -5.98 -1.95
CA GLU A 36 -1.88 -6.91 -2.10
C GLU A 36 -0.91 -6.49 -3.23
N ALA A 37 -0.56 -5.20 -3.25
CA ALA A 37 0.19 -4.56 -4.32
C ALA A 37 1.54 -5.22 -4.62
N HIS A 38 2.13 -5.96 -3.67
CA HIS A 38 3.35 -6.74 -3.89
C HIS A 38 3.18 -7.87 -4.92
N GLU A 39 1.96 -8.32 -5.21
CA GLU A 39 1.67 -9.30 -6.26
C GLU A 39 1.76 -8.68 -7.66
N PHE A 40 1.56 -7.38 -7.81
CA PHE A 40 1.62 -6.63 -9.07
C PHE A 40 2.94 -5.89 -9.27
N LEU A 41 3.55 -5.49 -8.17
CA LEU A 41 4.80 -4.73 -8.10
C LEU A 41 5.82 -5.46 -7.20
N PRO A 42 6.22 -6.70 -7.54
CA PRO A 42 7.18 -7.45 -6.75
C PRO A 42 8.59 -6.85 -6.81
N LEU A 43 9.37 -7.05 -5.74
CA LEU A 43 10.73 -6.52 -5.61
C LEU A 43 11.70 -7.06 -6.67
N SER A 44 11.61 -8.34 -7.00
CA SER A 44 12.63 -9.05 -7.77
C SER A 44 12.18 -9.51 -9.15
N GLU A 45 10.89 -9.59 -9.40
CA GLU A 45 10.33 -10.09 -10.65
C GLU A 45 9.45 -9.03 -11.30
N LYS A 46 9.26 -9.13 -12.62
CA LYS A 46 8.33 -8.28 -13.34
C LYS A 46 7.07 -9.06 -13.67
N THR A 47 5.95 -8.46 -13.40
CA THR A 47 4.63 -8.90 -13.88
C THR A 47 4.24 -8.10 -15.11
N ALA A 48 3.19 -8.50 -15.81
CA ALA A 48 2.66 -7.74 -16.94
C ALA A 48 2.21 -6.32 -16.55
N ALA A 49 1.82 -6.10 -15.29
CA ALA A 49 1.37 -4.80 -14.78
C ALA A 49 2.52 -3.92 -14.25
N THR A 50 3.69 -4.47 -13.96
CA THR A 50 4.76 -3.77 -13.24
C THR A 50 5.21 -2.50 -13.96
N ASP A 51 5.52 -2.58 -15.25
CA ASP A 51 6.04 -1.43 -16.00
C ASP A 51 5.00 -0.30 -16.12
N ALA A 52 3.71 -0.64 -16.38
CA ALA A 52 2.63 0.32 -16.45
C ALA A 52 2.37 1.01 -15.10
N LEU A 53 2.39 0.27 -14.01
CA LEU A 53 2.20 0.82 -12.66
C LEU A 53 3.37 1.71 -12.23
N ILE A 54 4.60 1.33 -12.56
CA ILE A 54 5.79 2.17 -12.30
C ILE A 54 5.71 3.46 -13.11
N GLN A 55 5.30 3.40 -14.37
CA GLN A 55 5.09 4.59 -15.15
C GLN A 55 4.04 5.52 -14.53
N LEU A 56 2.91 4.97 -14.06
CA LEU A 56 1.90 5.75 -13.35
C LEU A 56 2.42 6.36 -12.04
N LEU A 57 3.25 5.66 -11.28
CA LEU A 57 3.87 6.20 -10.07
C LEU A 57 4.75 7.43 -10.39
N ARG A 58 5.48 7.40 -11.49
CA ARG A 58 6.39 8.47 -11.89
C ARG A 58 5.71 9.64 -12.60
N GLU A 59 4.70 9.36 -13.41
CA GLU A 59 4.12 10.32 -14.36
C GLU A 59 2.64 10.64 -14.10
N GLY A 60 1.99 9.91 -13.19
CA GLY A 60 0.53 9.97 -12.97
C GLY A 60 0.00 11.34 -12.52
N ARG A 61 0.85 12.21 -11.99
CA ARG A 61 0.44 13.57 -11.55
C ARG A 61 -0.12 14.41 -12.68
N GLN A 62 0.49 14.37 -13.86
CA GLN A 62 0.05 15.21 -14.99
C GLN A 62 -1.33 14.83 -15.53
N PRO A 63 -1.64 13.54 -15.76
CA PRO A 63 -2.99 13.12 -16.13
C PRO A 63 -4.00 13.11 -14.97
N GLY A 64 -3.57 13.41 -13.73
CA GLY A 64 -4.48 13.44 -12.57
C GLY A 64 -4.83 12.05 -12.03
N ILE A 65 -3.95 11.06 -12.18
CA ILE A 65 -4.11 9.70 -11.65
C ILE A 65 -3.35 9.59 -10.33
N SER A 66 -4.03 9.10 -9.30
CA SER A 66 -3.43 8.78 -8.00
C SER A 66 -3.54 7.29 -7.71
N LEU A 67 -2.47 6.70 -7.18
CA LEU A 67 -2.44 5.31 -6.76
C LEU A 67 -2.53 5.21 -5.24
N VAL A 68 -3.36 4.30 -4.75
CA VAL A 68 -3.38 3.86 -3.36
C VAL A 68 -3.03 2.38 -3.33
N LEU A 69 -1.86 2.08 -2.82
CA LEU A 69 -1.32 0.73 -2.78
C LEU A 69 -1.37 0.20 -1.35
N ALA A 70 -1.99 -0.95 -1.15
CA ALA A 70 -2.00 -1.65 0.12
C ALA A 70 -1.19 -2.94 0.02
N THR A 71 -0.39 -3.24 1.04
CA THR A 71 0.37 -4.48 1.10
C THR A 71 0.59 -4.91 2.54
N GLN A 72 0.64 -6.22 2.76
CA GLN A 72 1.04 -6.82 4.02
C GLN A 72 2.53 -7.19 4.03
N GLN A 73 3.22 -7.03 2.90
CA GLN A 73 4.63 -7.39 2.73
C GLN A 73 5.43 -6.23 2.12
N PRO A 74 5.65 -5.13 2.86
CA PRO A 74 6.38 -3.97 2.34
C PRO A 74 7.82 -4.30 1.94
N GLY A 75 8.43 -5.31 2.53
CA GLY A 75 9.76 -5.80 2.15
C GLY A 75 9.80 -6.54 0.80
N GLN A 76 8.67 -6.90 0.24
CA GLN A 76 8.56 -7.60 -1.05
C GLN A 76 8.05 -6.71 -2.19
N ILE A 77 7.74 -5.44 -1.92
CA ILE A 77 7.23 -4.52 -2.93
C ILE A 77 8.38 -3.84 -3.69
N HIS A 78 8.11 -3.45 -4.94
CA HIS A 78 9.08 -2.77 -5.80
C HIS A 78 9.57 -1.46 -5.16
N ARG A 79 10.87 -1.18 -5.27
CA ARG A 79 11.51 -0.01 -4.63
C ARG A 79 10.91 1.32 -5.04
N ASP A 80 10.49 1.45 -6.30
CA ASP A 80 9.88 2.69 -6.79
C ASP A 80 8.59 3.04 -6.05
N VAL A 81 7.82 2.06 -5.57
CA VAL A 81 6.65 2.32 -4.72
C VAL A 81 7.06 3.11 -3.48
N MET A 82 8.15 2.69 -2.86
CA MET A 82 8.64 3.32 -1.64
C MET A 82 9.22 4.72 -1.87
N THR A 83 9.88 4.92 -3.01
CA THR A 83 10.56 6.20 -3.32
C THR A 83 9.67 7.22 -4.02
N GLN A 84 8.54 6.81 -4.59
CA GLN A 84 7.61 7.69 -5.30
C GLN A 84 6.31 7.94 -4.53
N SER A 85 6.19 7.38 -3.32
CA SER A 85 5.01 7.60 -2.49
C SER A 85 5.13 8.90 -1.72
N ASP A 86 4.19 9.82 -1.91
CA ASP A 86 4.12 11.09 -1.16
C ASP A 86 3.73 10.86 0.32
N VAL A 87 2.88 9.85 0.57
CA VAL A 87 2.40 9.50 1.91
C VAL A 87 2.43 8.00 2.12
N VAL A 88 3.00 7.55 3.22
CA VAL A 88 2.98 6.15 3.62
C VAL A 88 2.32 6.00 4.98
N ILE A 89 1.33 5.14 5.08
CA ILE A 89 0.68 4.78 6.34
C ILE A 89 1.13 3.38 6.71
N ALA A 90 1.94 3.27 7.76
CA ALA A 90 2.46 1.99 8.22
C ALA A 90 1.84 1.61 9.56
N HIS A 91 1.09 0.52 9.57
CA HIS A 91 0.70 -0.16 10.79
C HIS A 91 1.92 -0.87 11.38
N ARG A 92 1.78 -1.35 12.63
CA ARG A 92 2.89 -2.02 13.31
C ARG A 92 3.42 -3.20 12.50
N VAL A 93 4.67 -3.12 12.10
CA VAL A 93 5.43 -4.21 11.47
C VAL A 93 6.53 -4.68 12.41
N THR A 94 6.82 -5.97 12.40
CA THR A 94 7.79 -6.59 13.31
C THR A 94 8.90 -7.35 12.57
N SER A 95 8.68 -7.68 11.30
CA SER A 95 9.69 -8.38 10.52
C SER A 95 10.83 -7.44 10.13
N LYS A 96 12.06 -7.93 10.17
CA LYS A 96 13.25 -7.14 9.83
C LYS A 96 13.21 -6.60 8.38
N PRO A 97 12.85 -7.41 7.35
CA PRO A 97 12.76 -6.91 5.97
C PRO A 97 11.75 -5.79 5.80
N ASP A 98 10.61 -5.85 6.49
CA ASP A 98 9.57 -4.83 6.40
C ASP A 98 9.98 -3.53 7.07
N VAL A 99 10.65 -3.61 8.22
CA VAL A 99 11.23 -2.43 8.89
C VAL A 99 12.33 -1.80 8.03
N GLU A 100 13.18 -2.61 7.38
CA GLU A 100 14.21 -2.12 6.45
C GLU A 100 13.58 -1.44 5.22
N ALA A 101 12.50 -1.98 4.67
CA ALA A 101 11.78 -1.35 3.57
C ALA A 101 11.22 0.02 3.96
N LEU A 102 10.61 0.15 5.13
CA LEU A 102 10.14 1.44 5.63
C LEU A 102 11.29 2.41 5.90
N ASN A 103 12.43 1.93 6.42
CA ASN A 103 13.61 2.76 6.59
C ASN A 103 14.17 3.26 5.25
N TYR A 104 13.98 2.51 4.16
CA TYR A 104 14.44 2.94 2.84
C TYR A 104 13.71 4.18 2.32
N ILE A 105 12.44 4.36 2.66
CA ILE A 105 11.67 5.57 2.32
C ILE A 105 12.31 6.81 2.96
N MET A 106 12.85 6.65 4.16
CA MET A 106 13.34 7.75 4.98
C MET A 106 14.87 7.89 5.00
N GLN A 107 15.58 7.30 4.04
CA GLN A 107 17.05 7.38 3.96
C GLN A 107 17.59 8.82 3.96
N SER A 108 16.75 9.81 3.70
CA SER A 108 17.15 11.22 3.70
C SER A 108 17.19 11.88 5.09
N TYR A 109 16.39 11.42 6.07
CA TYR A 109 16.10 12.29 7.21
C TYR A 109 16.28 11.72 8.62
N ILE A 110 15.89 10.47 8.96
CA ILE A 110 15.89 10.08 10.38
C ILE A 110 15.90 8.55 10.58
N LEU A 111 17.02 7.88 10.30
CA LEU A 111 17.17 6.42 10.46
C LEU A 111 16.87 5.89 11.87
N GLU A 112 17.16 6.67 12.93
CA GLU A 112 16.86 6.26 14.32
C GLU A 112 15.39 6.39 14.71
N SER A 113 14.63 7.22 14.01
CA SER A 113 13.31 7.66 14.44
C SER A 113 12.20 6.65 14.16
N ILE A 114 12.21 5.95 13.01
CA ILE A 114 11.10 5.05 12.63
C ILE A 114 11.01 3.86 13.55
N LYS A 115 12.11 3.17 13.78
CA LYS A 115 12.12 1.99 14.65
C LYS A 115 11.65 2.36 16.05
N LYS A 116 12.17 3.44 16.60
CA LYS A 116 11.76 3.92 17.93
C LYS A 116 10.27 4.26 17.94
N GLN A 117 9.77 4.98 16.94
CA GLN A 117 8.34 5.34 16.87
C GLN A 117 7.44 4.12 16.65
N MET A 118 7.89 3.13 15.87
CA MET A 118 7.18 1.86 15.74
C MET A 118 7.14 1.07 17.04
N ASP A 119 8.25 1.04 17.78
CA ASP A 119 8.35 0.35 19.07
C ASP A 119 7.50 1.06 20.14
N ASP A 120 7.43 2.39 20.09
CA ASP A 120 6.64 3.21 21.00
C ASP A 120 5.13 3.21 20.68
N LEU A 121 4.73 2.67 19.52
CA LEU A 121 3.31 2.57 19.17
C LEU A 121 2.56 1.69 20.16
N PRO A 122 1.40 2.16 20.68
CA PRO A 122 0.56 1.33 21.53
C PRO A 122 0.16 0.03 20.86
N SER A 123 0.09 -1.08 21.63
CA SER A 123 -0.39 -2.38 21.15
C SER A 123 -1.91 -2.41 20.89
N LEU A 124 -2.49 -1.28 20.52
CA LEU A 124 -3.91 -1.12 20.25
C LEU A 124 -4.20 -1.27 18.76
N LYS A 125 -5.33 -1.90 18.43
CA LYS A 125 -5.79 -1.97 17.04
C LYS A 125 -5.93 -0.57 16.44
N GLY A 126 -5.42 -0.39 15.22
CA GLY A 126 -5.45 0.88 14.50
C GLY A 126 -4.25 1.79 14.77
N SER A 127 -3.32 1.43 15.67
CA SER A 127 -2.08 2.18 15.81
C SER A 127 -1.25 2.13 14.54
N ALA A 128 -0.78 3.28 14.07
CA ALA A 128 0.00 3.42 12.85
C ALA A 128 0.88 4.68 12.92
N ILE A 129 1.81 4.78 11.99
CA ILE A 129 2.52 6.03 11.69
C ILE A 129 2.17 6.49 10.28
N ILE A 130 2.08 7.80 10.08
CA ILE A 130 2.08 8.42 8.77
C ILE A 130 3.46 8.99 8.53
N LEU A 131 4.04 8.61 7.39
CA LEU A 131 5.24 9.21 6.84
C LEU A 131 4.79 10.14 5.72
N ASP A 132 5.07 11.41 5.83
CA ASP A 132 4.70 12.42 4.83
C ASP A 132 5.98 13.02 4.25
N ASP A 133 6.26 12.69 2.99
CA ASP A 133 7.45 13.13 2.28
C ASP A 133 7.44 14.66 2.05
N ASN A 134 6.27 15.25 1.85
CA ASN A 134 6.17 16.68 1.58
C ASN A 134 6.51 17.53 2.81
N SER A 135 6.11 17.11 4.01
CA SER A 135 6.43 17.78 5.26
C SER A 135 7.70 17.27 5.94
N GLU A 136 8.26 16.17 5.42
CA GLU A 136 9.42 15.47 5.99
C GLU A 136 9.21 15.07 7.46
N ARG A 137 7.98 14.66 7.80
CA ARG A 137 7.58 14.38 9.18
C ARG A 137 6.94 13.00 9.33
N ILE A 138 7.05 12.50 10.56
CA ILE A 138 6.42 11.28 11.01
C ILE A 138 5.35 11.65 12.03
N TYR A 139 4.14 11.13 11.82
CA TYR A 139 3.01 11.35 12.72
C TYR A 139 2.52 10.03 13.28
N PRO A 140 2.67 9.76 14.59
CA PRO A 140 1.99 8.64 15.21
C PRO A 140 0.48 8.91 15.24
N ILE A 141 -0.31 7.95 14.79
CA ILE A 141 -1.75 8.08 14.70
C ILE A 141 -2.45 6.85 15.26
N ARG A 142 -3.74 7.00 15.51
CA ARG A 142 -4.65 5.88 15.73
C ARG A 142 -5.82 5.98 14.75
N VAL A 143 -5.91 5.02 13.86
CA VAL A 143 -7.05 4.91 12.94
C VAL A 143 -8.30 4.57 13.74
N ARG A 144 -9.36 5.36 13.55
CA ARG A 144 -10.65 5.12 14.20
C ARG A 144 -11.27 3.80 13.75
N PRO A 145 -12.13 3.18 14.55
CA PRO A 145 -12.94 2.05 14.08
C PRO A 145 -13.79 2.45 12.86
N ARG A 146 -14.01 1.49 11.97
CA ARG A 146 -14.88 1.72 10.81
C ARG A 146 -16.35 1.84 11.26
N PHE A 147 -17.16 2.53 10.48
CA PHE A 147 -18.60 2.60 10.68
C PHE A 147 -19.36 1.48 9.98
N THR A 148 -18.69 0.78 9.04
CA THR A 148 -19.28 -0.33 8.29
C THR A 148 -19.09 -1.65 9.01
N TRP A 149 -19.96 -2.62 8.71
CA TRP A 149 -19.83 -3.98 9.20
C TRP A 149 -18.51 -4.62 8.78
N HIS A 150 -17.91 -5.42 9.68
CA HIS A 150 -16.72 -6.19 9.36
C HIS A 150 -17.12 -7.59 8.87
N GLY A 151 -17.10 -7.80 7.55
CA GLY A 151 -17.44 -9.09 6.94
C GLY A 151 -16.37 -10.19 7.07
N GLY A 152 -15.21 -9.90 7.66
CA GLY A 152 -14.06 -10.81 7.74
C GLY A 152 -13.81 -11.36 9.14
N GLU A 153 -14.86 -11.70 9.92
CA GLU A 153 -14.65 -12.52 11.12
C GLU A 153 -14.18 -13.90 10.67
N ALA A 154 -12.98 -14.30 11.12
CA ALA A 154 -12.54 -15.67 10.95
C ALA A 154 -13.61 -16.59 11.58
N PRO A 155 -14.06 -17.65 10.88
CA PRO A 155 -15.03 -18.57 11.46
C PRO A 155 -14.44 -19.16 12.74
N THR A 156 -15.00 -18.79 13.88
CA THR A 156 -14.63 -19.38 15.16
C THR A 156 -15.28 -20.77 15.22
N ALA A 157 -14.48 -21.78 15.47
CA ALA A 157 -14.94 -23.15 15.65
C ALA A 157 -15.83 -23.34 16.92
N ILE A 158 -15.92 -22.30 17.75
CA ILE A 158 -16.71 -22.30 18.99
C ILE A 158 -18.03 -21.60 18.68
N ARG A 159 -19.13 -22.35 18.62
CA ARG A 159 -20.49 -21.81 18.71
C ARG A 159 -20.68 -21.29 20.14
N GLU A 160 -20.79 -19.98 20.31
CA GLU A 160 -21.41 -19.45 21.52
C GLU A 160 -22.88 -19.89 21.54
N GLU A 161 -23.24 -20.80 22.47
CA GLU A 161 -24.63 -21.08 22.77
C GLU A 161 -25.26 -19.78 23.32
N LYS A 162 -26.15 -19.17 22.55
CA LYS A 162 -27.03 -18.13 23.07
C LYS A 162 -27.87 -18.77 24.16
N ARG A 163 -27.58 -18.49 25.41
CA ARG A 163 -28.51 -18.71 26.50
C ARG A 163 -29.69 -17.78 26.29
N LEU A 164 -30.87 -18.39 26.07
CA LEU A 164 -32.19 -17.75 26.09
C LEU A 164 -32.52 -17.24 27.49
#